data_024414a46e9d54b21f6d45e2a37e9d90
#
_entry.id   024414a46e9d54b21f6d45e2a37e9d90
#
_cell.length_a   1.000
_cell.length_b   1.000
_cell.length_c   1.000
_cell.angle_alpha   90.00
_cell.angle_beta   90.00
_cell.angle_gamma   90.00
#
_symmetry.space_group_name_H-M   'P 1'
#
loop_
_entity.id
_entity.type
_entity.pdbx_description
1 polymer ?
#
loop_
_entity_poly.entity_id
_entity_poly.type
_entity_poly.pdbx_seq_one_letter_code
_entity_poly.pdbx_strand_id
1 'polypeptide(L)'
;MEKINWGIIGTGNIAHSVLPALQSLEKANIVACAARKIEKAHEFAAEFKIQKAYGSYDELLADTDVQIVYIATPHMNHFELSKKALECGKAVVVEKPSCVNKYQLLELIGLSRKKKLFFMEAMWTRFQPAYKRVLELVAGGKIGTVKGFYADFCIDVPYKPGSRLYEMSLAGGALLDVTIYPLMYALSLINFDKSKILEVKSLCRKTETGVDASDSISIRFSDFNATLTGSIDTECGNHFKSARIIGEKGVIHVPHFWYSEEINILDKSGAIIEKENYPFDVNGYEYEFVEAMNCFEAGEIESKIHPHKDSLLLLEMMDGIRGQWKLVYPFEAGIKAASSETEEKSLQEQTTSLKTEKAPAVSSDVMVENITIYTDGACSGNPGKGGWGAVILANSEEHRLSGGEKLTTNNRMELMAAIEALETVAENPLWKNANITLISDSQYVKNGIQSWIHAWKKNGWRTANKEPVKNKDLWLELDEISSLLNISWQWVKGHAGNKYNEICDNLAVTAAKNV
;
A
#
# COMPACT_ATOMS: atom_id res chain seq x y z
N MET A 1 14.16 -21.83 24.28
CA MET A 1 13.17 -21.43 23.26
C MET A 1 13.69 -21.88 21.91
N GLU A 2 12.82 -22.35 21.03
CA GLU A 2 13.20 -22.71 19.66
C GLU A 2 13.57 -21.44 18.90
N LYS A 3 14.71 -21.44 18.20
CA LYS A 3 15.16 -20.27 17.44
C LYS A 3 14.53 -20.25 16.06
N ILE A 4 14.24 -19.07 15.55
CA ILE A 4 13.72 -18.85 14.21
C ILE A 4 14.90 -18.66 13.25
N ASN A 5 14.94 -19.46 12.21
CA ASN A 5 16.02 -19.48 11.22
C ASN A 5 15.79 -18.46 10.10
N TRP A 6 16.71 -17.51 9.99
CA TRP A 6 16.69 -16.44 8.99
C TRP A 6 17.65 -16.71 7.85
N GLY A 7 17.20 -16.39 6.64
CA GLY A 7 18.04 -16.28 5.44
C GLY A 7 18.12 -14.82 4.99
N ILE A 8 19.32 -14.36 4.63
CA ILE A 8 19.54 -12.98 4.19
C ILE A 8 19.77 -12.96 2.68
N ILE A 9 18.92 -12.28 1.95
CA ILE A 9 19.04 -12.05 0.50
C ILE A 9 19.57 -10.64 0.23
N GLY A 10 20.78 -10.54 -0.29
CA GLY A 10 21.49 -9.29 -0.51
C GLY A 10 22.46 -8.98 0.61
N THR A 11 23.70 -8.64 0.21
CA THR A 11 24.84 -8.36 1.12
C THR A 11 25.33 -6.93 0.94
N GLY A 12 24.37 -5.99 0.80
CA GLY A 12 24.62 -4.57 0.63
C GLY A 12 24.72 -3.81 1.95
N ASN A 13 24.86 -2.49 1.88
CA ASN A 13 25.02 -1.63 3.07
C ASN A 13 23.89 -1.80 4.08
N ILE A 14 22.63 -1.90 3.60
CA ILE A 14 21.49 -2.05 4.52
C ILE A 14 21.57 -3.37 5.29
N ALA A 15 21.98 -4.47 4.65
CA ALA A 15 22.17 -5.74 5.34
C ALA A 15 23.26 -5.63 6.43
N HIS A 16 24.38 -4.93 6.17
CA HIS A 16 25.40 -4.69 7.19
C HIS A 16 24.87 -3.85 8.36
N SER A 17 24.03 -2.86 8.10
CA SER A 17 23.43 -2.02 9.15
C SER A 17 22.43 -2.79 10.02
N VAL A 18 21.66 -3.67 9.42
CA VAL A 18 20.54 -4.39 10.05
C VAL A 18 20.96 -5.63 10.82
N LEU A 19 21.99 -6.35 10.34
CA LEU A 19 22.39 -7.63 10.94
C LEU A 19 22.79 -7.55 12.40
N PRO A 20 23.50 -6.52 12.90
CA PRO A 20 23.79 -6.40 14.33
C PRO A 20 22.53 -6.41 15.20
N ALA A 21 21.45 -5.74 14.74
CA ALA A 21 20.16 -5.73 15.42
C ALA A 21 19.51 -7.13 15.43
N LEU A 22 19.45 -7.79 14.28
CA LEU A 22 18.89 -9.15 14.20
C LEU A 22 19.70 -10.15 15.02
N GLN A 23 21.04 -10.06 15.02
CA GLN A 23 21.92 -10.95 15.80
C GLN A 23 21.82 -10.74 17.32
N SER A 24 21.42 -9.55 17.78
CA SER A 24 21.22 -9.26 19.21
C SER A 24 20.01 -9.98 19.81
N LEU A 25 19.09 -10.44 18.98
CA LEU A 25 17.85 -11.05 19.41
C LEU A 25 18.05 -12.54 19.71
N GLU A 26 17.77 -12.96 20.94
CA GLU A 26 18.00 -14.32 21.44
C GLU A 26 17.30 -15.40 20.60
N LYS A 27 16.10 -15.09 20.09
CA LYS A 27 15.30 -16.00 19.27
C LYS A 27 15.75 -16.07 17.81
N ALA A 28 16.54 -15.12 17.32
CA ALA A 28 16.99 -15.12 15.94
C ALA A 28 18.19 -16.07 15.74
N ASN A 29 18.19 -16.77 14.61
CA ASN A 29 19.30 -17.59 14.17
C ASN A 29 19.53 -17.35 12.66
N ILE A 30 20.58 -16.65 12.29
CA ILE A 30 20.89 -16.37 10.89
C ILE A 30 21.65 -17.56 10.32
N VAL A 31 20.97 -18.44 9.60
CA VAL A 31 21.57 -19.70 9.10
C VAL A 31 22.20 -19.58 7.73
N ALA A 32 21.76 -18.64 6.90
CA ALA A 32 22.19 -18.52 5.52
C ALA A 32 22.22 -17.06 5.04
N CYS A 33 23.11 -16.77 4.09
CA CYS A 33 23.07 -15.55 3.30
C CYS A 33 23.30 -15.85 1.81
N ALA A 34 22.81 -14.99 0.92
CA ALA A 34 23.00 -15.12 -0.51
C ALA A 34 23.33 -13.79 -1.19
N ALA A 35 24.22 -13.85 -2.16
CA ALA A 35 24.54 -12.75 -3.06
C ALA A 35 24.64 -13.25 -4.51
N ARG A 36 24.57 -12.31 -5.49
CA ARG A 36 24.75 -12.64 -6.93
C ARG A 36 26.15 -13.15 -7.29
N LYS A 37 27.12 -12.93 -6.40
CA LYS A 37 28.49 -13.43 -6.52
C LYS A 37 28.82 -14.15 -5.23
N ILE A 38 29.26 -15.42 -5.36
CA ILE A 38 29.54 -16.29 -4.21
C ILE A 38 30.63 -15.71 -3.30
N GLU A 39 31.60 -15.00 -3.86
CA GLU A 39 32.67 -14.37 -3.10
C GLU A 39 32.11 -13.34 -2.11
N LYS A 40 31.12 -12.54 -2.56
CA LYS A 40 30.43 -11.57 -1.70
C LYS A 40 29.58 -12.21 -0.61
N ALA A 41 28.98 -13.35 -0.91
CA ALA A 41 28.27 -14.13 0.09
C ALA A 41 29.24 -14.70 1.16
N HIS A 42 30.40 -15.20 0.73
CA HIS A 42 31.42 -15.68 1.67
C HIS A 42 32.05 -14.59 2.52
N GLU A 43 32.37 -13.41 1.94
CA GLU A 43 32.86 -12.25 2.68
C GLU A 43 31.85 -11.86 3.80
N PHE A 44 30.58 -11.72 3.43
CA PHE A 44 29.52 -11.37 4.35
C PHE A 44 29.28 -12.45 5.42
N ALA A 45 29.26 -13.72 5.02
CA ALA A 45 29.12 -14.85 5.94
C ALA A 45 30.28 -14.92 6.96
N ALA A 46 31.51 -14.65 6.54
CA ALA A 46 32.67 -14.61 7.42
C ALA A 46 32.59 -13.47 8.43
N GLU A 47 32.18 -12.26 7.98
CA GLU A 47 32.01 -11.07 8.84
C GLU A 47 30.98 -11.31 9.94
N PHE A 48 29.80 -11.84 9.57
CA PHE A 48 28.68 -12.03 10.48
C PHE A 48 28.57 -13.44 11.07
N LYS A 49 29.55 -14.31 10.82
CA LYS A 49 29.61 -15.71 11.32
C LYS A 49 28.39 -16.56 10.91
N ILE A 50 27.92 -16.38 9.67
CA ILE A 50 26.82 -17.13 9.09
C ILE A 50 27.38 -18.45 8.54
N GLN A 51 26.66 -19.57 8.79
CA GLN A 51 27.18 -20.90 8.45
C GLN A 51 27.14 -21.21 6.94
N LYS A 52 26.09 -20.74 6.25
CA LYS A 52 25.83 -21.06 4.85
C LYS A 52 25.89 -19.80 3.99
N ALA A 53 26.64 -19.84 2.90
CA ALA A 53 26.75 -18.78 1.92
C ALA A 53 26.42 -19.32 0.53
N TYR A 54 25.52 -18.66 -0.18
CA TYR A 54 25.03 -19.08 -1.49
C TYR A 54 25.37 -18.05 -2.58
N GLY A 55 25.73 -18.54 -3.77
CA GLY A 55 26.03 -17.72 -4.94
C GLY A 55 24.80 -17.32 -5.75
N SER A 56 23.64 -17.85 -5.38
CA SER A 56 22.35 -17.49 -5.97
C SER A 56 21.25 -17.40 -4.92
N TYR A 57 20.26 -16.58 -5.19
CA TYR A 57 19.09 -16.43 -4.31
C TYR A 57 18.21 -17.68 -4.31
N ASP A 58 18.15 -18.38 -5.46
CA ASP A 58 17.36 -19.61 -5.61
C ASP A 58 17.91 -20.75 -4.75
N GLU A 59 19.24 -20.85 -4.58
CA GLU A 59 19.86 -21.83 -3.67
C GLU A 59 19.48 -21.57 -2.21
N LEU A 60 19.48 -20.31 -1.76
CA LEU A 60 19.03 -19.96 -0.41
C LEU A 60 17.55 -20.27 -0.21
N LEU A 61 16.72 -19.97 -1.20
CA LEU A 61 15.28 -20.23 -1.14
C LEU A 61 14.96 -21.74 -1.12
N ALA A 62 15.81 -22.55 -1.70
CA ALA A 62 15.69 -24.01 -1.65
C ALA A 62 16.17 -24.63 -0.32
N ASP A 63 16.90 -23.87 0.52
CA ASP A 63 17.37 -24.36 1.81
C ASP A 63 16.21 -24.56 2.79
N THR A 64 15.97 -25.81 3.22
CA THR A 64 14.88 -26.19 4.11
C THR A 64 15.04 -25.68 5.54
N ASP A 65 16.27 -25.32 5.94
CA ASP A 65 16.52 -24.79 7.29
C ASP A 65 16.05 -23.33 7.40
N VAL A 66 15.94 -22.59 6.30
CA VAL A 66 15.47 -21.20 6.30
C VAL A 66 13.96 -21.14 6.46
N GLN A 67 13.47 -20.40 7.45
CA GLN A 67 12.06 -20.18 7.74
C GLN A 67 11.57 -18.81 7.27
N ILE A 68 12.33 -17.75 7.61
CA ILE A 68 12.04 -16.37 7.23
C ILE A 68 13.18 -15.85 6.37
N VAL A 69 12.83 -15.10 5.33
CA VAL A 69 13.81 -14.45 4.46
C VAL A 69 13.73 -12.94 4.67
N TYR A 70 14.88 -12.31 4.96
CA TYR A 70 15.04 -10.86 4.91
C TYR A 70 15.62 -10.46 3.56
N ILE A 71 14.89 -9.61 2.82
CA ILE A 71 15.28 -9.18 1.47
C ILE A 71 15.82 -7.75 1.53
N ALA A 72 17.13 -7.60 1.28
CA ALA A 72 17.94 -6.38 1.38
C ALA A 72 18.60 -6.01 0.05
N THR A 73 17.83 -6.06 -1.03
CA THR A 73 18.28 -5.79 -2.40
C THR A 73 17.86 -4.39 -2.88
N PRO A 74 18.26 -3.90 -4.07
CA PRO A 74 17.65 -2.72 -4.67
C PRO A 74 16.16 -2.89 -4.94
N HIS A 75 15.40 -1.80 -4.88
CA HIS A 75 13.93 -1.74 -4.92
C HIS A 75 13.30 -2.57 -6.03
N MET A 76 13.85 -2.49 -7.25
CA MET A 76 13.34 -3.22 -8.41
C MET A 76 13.29 -4.75 -8.23
N ASN A 77 14.08 -5.30 -7.30
CA ASN A 77 14.14 -6.75 -7.08
C ASN A 77 13.20 -7.24 -5.97
N HIS A 78 12.63 -6.33 -5.19
CA HIS A 78 11.85 -6.67 -4.00
C HIS A 78 10.65 -7.54 -4.35
N PHE A 79 9.90 -7.15 -5.39
CA PHE A 79 8.72 -7.89 -5.84
C PHE A 79 9.05 -9.33 -6.25
N GLU A 80 9.97 -9.50 -7.21
CA GLU A 80 10.28 -10.83 -7.75
C GLU A 80 10.89 -11.75 -6.70
N LEU A 81 11.75 -11.23 -5.82
CA LEU A 81 12.37 -12.03 -4.76
C LEU A 81 11.37 -12.39 -3.67
N SER A 82 10.49 -11.48 -3.27
CA SER A 82 9.42 -11.76 -2.32
C SER A 82 8.45 -12.80 -2.85
N LYS A 83 8.06 -12.68 -4.14
CA LYS A 83 7.20 -13.65 -4.80
C LYS A 83 7.82 -15.05 -4.80
N LYS A 84 9.06 -15.18 -5.24
CA LYS A 84 9.79 -16.46 -5.23
C LYS A 84 9.91 -17.04 -3.83
N ALA A 85 10.23 -16.21 -2.82
CA ALA A 85 10.35 -16.65 -1.44
C ALA A 85 9.02 -17.21 -0.92
N LEU A 86 7.90 -16.50 -1.15
CA LEU A 86 6.57 -16.98 -0.80
C LEU A 86 6.20 -18.26 -1.59
N GLU A 87 6.55 -18.35 -2.86
CA GLU A 87 6.34 -19.56 -3.67
C GLU A 87 7.10 -20.77 -3.13
N CYS A 88 8.32 -20.55 -2.62
CA CYS A 88 9.14 -21.58 -1.94
C CYS A 88 8.70 -21.88 -0.49
N GLY A 89 7.61 -21.30 -0.02
CA GLY A 89 7.07 -21.55 1.33
C GLY A 89 7.81 -20.82 2.44
N LYS A 90 8.56 -19.75 2.12
CA LYS A 90 9.27 -18.93 3.12
C LYS A 90 8.41 -17.74 3.54
N ALA A 91 8.42 -17.43 4.84
CA ALA A 91 7.96 -16.14 5.33
C ALA A 91 8.91 -15.02 4.85
N VAL A 92 8.41 -13.80 4.67
CA VAL A 92 9.17 -12.71 4.06
C VAL A 92 9.10 -11.44 4.90
N VAL A 93 10.27 -10.85 5.14
CA VAL A 93 10.44 -9.47 5.55
C VAL A 93 11.25 -8.78 4.45
N VAL A 94 10.71 -7.75 3.82
CA VAL A 94 11.34 -7.08 2.68
C VAL A 94 11.56 -5.61 2.98
N GLU A 95 12.74 -5.10 2.62
CA GLU A 95 13.08 -3.69 2.75
C GLU A 95 12.06 -2.77 2.06
N LYS A 96 11.92 -1.57 2.64
CA LYS A 96 11.07 -0.52 2.08
C LYS A 96 11.72 0.08 0.80
N PRO A 97 10.90 0.53 -0.17
CA PRO A 97 9.49 0.15 -0.31
C PRO A 97 9.37 -1.33 -0.65
N SER A 98 8.37 -1.99 -0.12
CA SER A 98 8.18 -3.43 -0.36
C SER A 98 8.06 -3.80 -1.83
N CYS A 99 7.54 -2.86 -2.62
CA CYS A 99 7.40 -2.92 -4.07
C CYS A 99 7.57 -1.54 -4.70
N VAL A 100 7.63 -1.48 -6.02
CA VAL A 100 7.74 -0.21 -6.76
C VAL A 100 6.37 0.43 -7.01
N ASN A 101 5.29 -0.36 -7.03
CA ASN A 101 3.92 0.10 -7.21
C ASN A 101 2.91 -0.79 -6.48
N LYS A 102 1.69 -0.27 -6.33
CA LYS A 102 0.60 -0.96 -5.63
C LYS A 102 0.23 -2.33 -6.23
N TYR A 103 0.32 -2.49 -7.55
CA TYR A 103 -0.08 -3.74 -8.23
C TYR A 103 0.83 -4.90 -7.88
N GLN A 104 2.14 -4.64 -7.78
CA GLN A 104 3.11 -5.62 -7.31
C GLN A 104 2.82 -6.04 -5.87
N LEU A 105 2.51 -5.08 -4.99
CA LEU A 105 2.20 -5.38 -3.59
C LEU A 105 0.90 -6.17 -3.45
N LEU A 106 -0.14 -5.84 -4.20
CA LEU A 106 -1.40 -6.59 -4.21
C LEU A 106 -1.17 -8.06 -4.58
N GLU A 107 -0.33 -8.34 -5.58
CA GLU A 107 0.00 -9.72 -5.96
C GLU A 107 0.71 -10.46 -4.81
N LEU A 108 1.66 -9.82 -4.11
CA LEU A 108 2.34 -10.41 -2.96
C LEU A 108 1.40 -10.68 -1.79
N ILE A 109 0.51 -9.74 -1.49
CA ILE A 109 -0.52 -9.90 -0.44
C ILE A 109 -1.43 -11.09 -0.77
N GLY A 110 -1.91 -11.18 -2.02
CA GLY A 110 -2.72 -12.30 -2.49
C GLY A 110 -2.00 -13.65 -2.35
N LEU A 111 -0.71 -13.69 -2.70
CA LEU A 111 0.11 -14.89 -2.58
C LEU A 111 0.37 -15.29 -1.12
N SER A 112 0.73 -14.32 -0.26
CA SER A 112 0.90 -14.51 1.19
C SER A 112 -0.35 -15.12 1.83
N ARG A 113 -1.52 -14.54 1.56
CA ARG A 113 -2.82 -15.04 2.05
C ARG A 113 -3.14 -16.43 1.55
N LYS A 114 -2.96 -16.69 0.24
CA LYS A 114 -3.19 -18.00 -0.37
C LYS A 114 -2.34 -19.09 0.25
N LYS A 115 -1.08 -18.77 0.55
CA LYS A 115 -0.13 -19.72 1.13
C LYS A 115 -0.11 -19.72 2.66
N LYS A 116 -0.82 -18.78 3.29
CA LYS A 116 -0.83 -18.56 4.74
C LYS A 116 0.59 -18.33 5.29
N LEU A 117 1.37 -17.53 4.59
CA LEU A 117 2.73 -17.19 4.97
C LEU A 117 2.81 -15.74 5.42
N PHE A 118 3.60 -15.48 6.44
CA PHE A 118 3.88 -14.13 6.89
C PHE A 118 4.62 -13.33 5.82
N PHE A 119 4.13 -12.10 5.58
CA PHE A 119 4.76 -11.11 4.69
C PHE A 119 4.70 -9.74 5.36
N MET A 120 5.82 -9.02 5.42
CA MET A 120 5.89 -7.69 6.04
C MET A 120 6.88 -6.80 5.29
N GLU A 121 6.49 -5.55 5.06
CA GLU A 121 7.40 -4.47 4.68
C GLU A 121 8.20 -3.99 5.89
N ALA A 122 9.52 -3.88 5.76
CA ALA A 122 10.43 -3.39 6.79
C ALA A 122 10.41 -1.85 6.86
N MET A 123 9.28 -1.30 7.27
CA MET A 123 9.12 0.13 7.57
C MET A 123 9.52 0.40 9.03
N TRP A 124 10.79 0.20 9.32
CA TRP A 124 11.38 0.14 10.66
C TRP A 124 10.98 1.27 11.61
N THR A 125 10.81 2.49 11.09
CA THR A 125 10.36 3.65 11.86
C THR A 125 9.07 3.38 12.65
N ARG A 126 8.13 2.61 12.08
CA ARG A 126 6.83 2.34 12.70
C ARG A 126 6.92 1.49 13.97
N PHE A 127 8.01 0.76 14.12
CA PHE A 127 8.22 -0.15 15.25
C PHE A 127 8.98 0.51 16.40
N GLN A 128 9.61 1.66 16.16
CA GLN A 128 10.45 2.37 17.13
C GLN A 128 9.66 2.97 18.30
N PRO A 129 10.22 2.98 19.52
CA PRO A 129 9.54 3.50 20.71
C PRO A 129 9.14 4.96 20.59
N ALA A 130 10.04 5.84 20.11
CA ALA A 130 9.74 7.26 19.95
C ALA A 130 8.59 7.51 18.97
N TYR A 131 8.54 6.78 17.84
CA TYR A 131 7.45 6.89 16.89
C TYR A 131 6.10 6.53 17.51
N LYS A 132 6.02 5.40 18.22
CA LYS A 132 4.79 4.97 18.92
C LYS A 132 4.35 6.02 19.94
N ARG A 133 5.32 6.56 20.70
CA ARG A 133 5.05 7.60 21.69
C ARG A 133 4.51 8.89 21.10
N VAL A 134 5.01 9.32 19.93
CA VAL A 134 4.45 10.49 19.23
C VAL A 134 2.98 10.30 18.91
N LEU A 135 2.60 9.11 18.39
CA LEU A 135 1.18 8.84 18.08
C LEU A 135 0.31 8.81 19.35
N GLU A 136 0.82 8.28 20.46
CA GLU A 136 0.13 8.34 21.77
C GLU A 136 -0.06 9.78 22.26
N LEU A 137 0.97 10.62 22.15
CA LEU A 137 0.90 12.04 22.54
C LEU A 137 -0.15 12.80 21.69
N VAL A 138 -0.19 12.54 20.38
CA VAL A 138 -1.18 13.13 19.49
C VAL A 138 -2.59 12.65 19.84
N ALA A 139 -2.78 11.33 19.96
CA ALA A 139 -4.08 10.74 20.31
C ALA A 139 -4.56 11.17 21.70
N GLY A 140 -3.64 11.32 22.67
CA GLY A 140 -3.92 11.83 24.00
C GLY A 140 -4.19 13.35 24.08
N GLY A 141 -4.14 14.07 22.93
CA GLY A 141 -4.42 15.51 22.86
C GLY A 141 -3.37 16.40 23.51
N LYS A 142 -2.12 15.94 23.64
CA LYS A 142 -1.01 16.68 24.27
C LYS A 142 -0.83 18.07 23.69
N ILE A 143 -0.96 18.18 22.36
CA ILE A 143 -0.87 19.46 21.61
C ILE A 143 -2.23 20.01 21.17
N GLY A 144 -3.34 19.40 21.62
CA GLY A 144 -4.69 19.72 21.13
C GLY A 144 -4.92 19.16 19.72
N THR A 145 -5.92 19.70 19.01
CA THR A 145 -6.22 19.30 17.62
C THR A 145 -5.05 19.61 16.71
N VAL A 146 -4.65 18.65 15.89
CA VAL A 146 -3.59 18.85 14.88
C VAL A 146 -4.07 19.84 13.82
N LYS A 147 -3.23 20.82 13.48
CA LYS A 147 -3.48 21.88 12.48
C LYS A 147 -2.53 21.83 11.30
N GLY A 148 -1.40 21.18 11.44
CA GLY A 148 -0.41 21.04 10.37
C GLY A 148 0.63 20.00 10.67
N PHE A 149 1.22 19.46 9.59
CA PHE A 149 2.36 18.55 9.65
C PHE A 149 3.42 18.98 8.64
N TYR A 150 4.65 19.07 9.10
CA TYR A 150 5.81 19.43 8.27
C TYR A 150 6.91 18.43 8.53
N ALA A 151 7.44 17.83 7.47
CA ALA A 151 8.57 16.93 7.58
C ALA A 151 9.47 17.01 6.36
N ASP A 152 10.77 16.96 6.63
CA ASP A 152 11.80 17.01 5.62
C ASP A 152 12.83 15.90 5.83
N PHE A 153 13.17 15.20 4.74
CA PHE A 153 14.26 14.23 4.73
C PHE A 153 15.13 14.41 3.49
N CYS A 154 16.18 15.21 3.64
CA CYS A 154 17.12 15.55 2.58
C CYS A 154 18.49 14.97 2.87
N ILE A 155 19.09 14.30 1.89
CA ILE A 155 20.45 13.78 1.92
C ILE A 155 21.19 14.26 0.67
N ASP A 156 22.50 14.40 0.76
CA ASP A 156 23.36 14.67 -0.39
C ASP A 156 24.21 13.43 -0.68
N VAL A 157 23.80 12.66 -1.67
CA VAL A 157 24.53 11.49 -2.13
C VAL A 157 25.18 11.83 -3.46
N PRO A 158 26.53 11.85 -3.54
CA PRO A 158 27.21 12.16 -4.80
C PRO A 158 26.75 11.25 -5.93
N TYR A 159 26.45 11.85 -7.09
CA TYR A 159 26.11 11.10 -8.28
C TYR A 159 27.23 10.13 -8.67
N LYS A 160 26.86 8.87 -8.88
CA LYS A 160 27.70 7.83 -9.46
C LYS A 160 26.91 7.05 -10.50
N PRO A 161 27.42 6.90 -11.74
CA PRO A 161 26.78 6.04 -12.73
C PRO A 161 26.54 4.63 -12.18
N GLY A 162 25.37 4.07 -12.44
CA GLY A 162 24.96 2.76 -11.91
C GLY A 162 24.58 2.74 -10.42
N SER A 163 24.56 3.90 -9.75
CA SER A 163 24.11 4.01 -8.35
C SER A 163 22.60 3.79 -8.24
N ARG A 164 22.17 2.99 -7.26
CA ARG A 164 20.76 2.65 -7.05
C ARG A 164 19.83 3.85 -6.93
N LEU A 165 20.30 4.97 -6.40
CA LEU A 165 19.48 6.18 -6.21
C LEU A 165 19.29 6.96 -7.51
N TYR A 166 20.19 6.82 -8.46
CA TYR A 166 20.22 7.63 -9.69
C TYR A 166 19.84 6.86 -10.94
N GLU A 167 19.54 5.56 -10.84
CA GLU A 167 19.22 4.71 -12.00
C GLU A 167 17.72 4.41 -12.08
N MET A 168 17.10 4.79 -13.21
CA MET A 168 15.71 4.44 -13.52
C MET A 168 15.46 2.94 -13.53
N SER A 169 16.43 2.16 -14.04
CA SER A 169 16.36 0.69 -14.09
C SER A 169 16.41 0.02 -12.71
N LEU A 170 16.80 0.75 -11.67
CA LEU A 170 16.88 0.27 -10.29
C LEU A 170 15.79 0.84 -9.38
N ALA A 171 14.79 1.56 -9.95
CA ALA A 171 13.77 2.30 -9.23
C ALA A 171 14.38 3.32 -8.26
N GLY A 172 15.32 4.13 -8.77
CA GLY A 172 15.95 5.22 -8.02
C GLY A 172 15.01 6.41 -7.84
N GLY A 173 15.47 7.38 -7.08
CA GLY A 173 14.75 8.63 -6.80
C GLY A 173 14.53 8.89 -5.32
N ALA A 174 14.20 10.12 -4.98
CA ALA A 174 13.97 10.57 -3.62
C ALA A 174 12.68 9.99 -3.02
N LEU A 175 11.60 9.94 -3.81
CA LEU A 175 10.27 9.52 -3.34
C LEU A 175 10.30 8.13 -2.70
N LEU A 176 10.84 7.15 -3.41
CA LEU A 176 10.87 5.75 -2.94
C LEU A 176 11.94 5.52 -1.85
N ASP A 177 13.00 6.33 -1.80
CA ASP A 177 14.08 6.09 -0.85
C ASP A 177 13.94 6.89 0.46
N VAL A 178 13.67 8.18 0.38
CA VAL A 178 13.64 9.09 1.54
C VAL A 178 12.28 9.72 1.79
N THR A 179 11.54 10.16 0.77
CA THR A 179 10.25 10.84 0.96
C THR A 179 9.14 9.89 1.42
N ILE A 180 9.32 8.59 1.23
CA ILE A 180 8.45 7.56 1.79
C ILE A 180 8.27 7.72 3.32
N TYR A 181 9.30 8.14 4.06
CA TYR A 181 9.24 8.31 5.51
C TYR A 181 8.34 9.47 5.96
N PRO A 182 8.51 10.73 5.46
CA PRO A 182 7.58 11.80 5.78
C PRO A 182 6.16 11.51 5.29
N LEU A 183 5.98 10.81 4.16
CA LEU A 183 4.67 10.43 3.66
C LEU A 183 4.00 9.40 4.59
N MET A 184 4.71 8.35 4.98
CA MET A 184 4.26 7.36 5.95
C MET A 184 3.86 8.02 7.27
N TYR A 185 4.65 8.97 7.75
CA TYR A 185 4.38 9.68 9.01
C TYR A 185 3.11 10.53 8.93
N ALA A 186 2.90 11.24 7.81
CA ALA A 186 1.68 12.01 7.57
C ALA A 186 0.43 11.12 7.56
N LEU A 187 0.49 9.96 6.89
CA LEU A 187 -0.59 8.98 6.86
C LEU A 187 -0.88 8.39 8.24
N SER A 188 0.13 8.24 9.09
CA SER A 188 -0.04 7.74 10.46
C SER A 188 -0.89 8.68 11.32
N LEU A 189 -0.81 10.00 11.11
CA LEU A 189 -1.61 10.99 11.85
C LEU A 189 -3.11 10.90 11.54
N ILE A 190 -3.47 10.26 10.45
CA ILE A 190 -4.87 9.97 10.07
C ILE A 190 -5.23 8.49 10.22
N ASN A 191 -4.36 7.69 10.87
CA ASN A 191 -4.54 6.23 11.01
C ASN A 191 -4.63 5.49 9.66
N PHE A 192 -3.96 5.98 8.62
CA PHE A 192 -4.07 5.45 7.25
C PHE A 192 -5.51 5.40 6.71
N ASP A 193 -6.35 6.31 7.19
CA ASP A 193 -7.73 6.44 6.71
C ASP A 193 -7.75 7.25 5.40
N LYS A 194 -7.87 6.55 4.26
CA LYS A 194 -7.89 7.13 2.91
C LYS A 194 -8.99 8.18 2.76
N SER A 195 -10.13 8.02 3.43
CA SER A 195 -11.26 8.95 3.34
C SER A 195 -10.95 10.36 3.86
N LYS A 196 -9.89 10.50 4.67
CA LYS A 196 -9.41 11.80 5.17
C LYS A 196 -8.47 12.52 4.21
N ILE A 197 -8.04 11.89 3.12
CA ILE A 197 -7.17 12.50 2.12
C ILE A 197 -8.04 13.22 1.08
N LEU A 198 -8.01 14.55 1.08
CA LEU A 198 -8.87 15.36 0.20
C LEU A 198 -8.17 15.82 -1.07
N GLU A 199 -6.85 16.05 -1.00
CA GLU A 199 -6.09 16.54 -2.16
C GLU A 199 -4.59 16.30 -1.97
N VAL A 200 -3.90 15.95 -3.05
CA VAL A 200 -2.44 15.79 -3.11
C VAL A 200 -1.91 16.59 -4.28
N LYS A 201 -0.97 17.49 -4.02
CA LYS A 201 -0.22 18.24 -5.04
C LYS A 201 1.26 18.03 -4.84
N SER A 202 1.98 17.87 -5.92
CA SER A 202 3.42 17.60 -5.83
C SER A 202 4.19 18.18 -7.01
N LEU A 203 5.43 18.52 -6.73
CA LEU A 203 6.43 18.95 -7.70
C LEU A 203 7.72 18.15 -7.48
N CYS A 204 8.44 17.84 -8.53
CA CYS A 204 9.77 17.26 -8.40
C CYS A 204 10.76 17.94 -9.36
N ARG A 205 12.02 17.95 -8.97
CA ARG A 205 13.15 18.19 -9.85
C ARG A 205 13.78 16.84 -10.19
N LYS A 206 13.91 16.56 -11.48
CA LYS A 206 14.51 15.31 -11.96
C LYS A 206 16.02 15.46 -12.17
N THR A 207 16.73 14.35 -12.00
CA THR A 207 18.13 14.21 -12.41
C THR A 207 18.24 14.09 -13.94
N GLU A 208 19.46 14.13 -14.47
CA GLU A 208 19.72 13.84 -15.89
C GLU A 208 19.31 12.41 -16.27
N THR A 209 19.33 11.47 -15.34
CA THR A 209 18.90 10.09 -15.57
C THR A 209 17.39 9.89 -15.53
N GLY A 210 16.63 10.93 -15.16
CA GLY A 210 15.17 10.95 -15.16
C GLY A 210 14.49 10.60 -13.83
N VAL A 211 15.22 10.14 -12.81
CA VAL A 211 14.66 9.95 -11.47
C VAL A 211 14.40 11.29 -10.76
N ASP A 212 13.52 11.33 -9.81
CA ASP A 212 13.28 12.48 -8.93
C ASP A 212 14.49 12.70 -8.01
N ALA A 213 15.16 13.84 -8.16
CA ALA A 213 16.28 14.24 -7.30
C ALA A 213 15.79 14.83 -5.99
N SER A 214 14.75 15.66 -6.07
CA SER A 214 14.08 16.26 -4.93
C SER A 214 12.60 16.46 -5.24
N ASP A 215 11.77 16.36 -4.20
CA ASP A 215 10.34 16.54 -4.30
C ASP A 215 9.79 17.42 -3.18
N SER A 216 8.63 18.01 -3.46
CA SER A 216 7.82 18.76 -2.51
C SER A 216 6.38 18.33 -2.67
N ILE A 217 5.77 17.86 -1.60
CA ILE A 217 4.43 17.30 -1.59
C ILE A 217 3.58 18.06 -0.58
N SER A 218 2.41 18.52 -1.01
CA SER A 218 1.39 19.12 -0.16
C SER A 218 0.15 18.24 -0.15
N ILE A 219 -0.31 17.88 1.04
CA ILE A 219 -1.50 17.04 1.22
C ILE A 219 -2.51 17.82 2.05
N ARG A 220 -3.75 17.89 1.57
CA ARG A 220 -4.88 18.40 2.33
C ARG A 220 -5.65 17.22 2.90
N PHE A 221 -5.60 17.07 4.21
CA PHE A 221 -6.46 16.15 4.96
C PHE A 221 -7.75 16.85 5.42
N SER A 222 -8.71 16.10 5.95
CA SER A 222 -9.96 16.65 6.48
C SER A 222 -9.74 17.67 7.61
N ASP A 223 -8.72 17.46 8.45
CA ASP A 223 -8.52 18.20 9.68
C ASP A 223 -7.29 19.13 9.65
N PHE A 224 -6.30 18.86 8.79
CA PHE A 224 -5.05 19.61 8.70
C PHE A 224 -4.40 19.50 7.31
N ASN A 225 -3.35 20.31 7.09
CA ASN A 225 -2.50 20.19 5.91
C ASN A 225 -1.14 19.61 6.28
N ALA A 226 -0.54 18.84 5.35
CA ALA A 226 0.84 18.38 5.45
C ALA A 226 1.69 18.97 4.32
N THR A 227 2.96 19.29 4.64
CA THR A 227 3.98 19.65 3.67
C THR A 227 5.21 18.78 3.90
N LEU A 228 5.61 18.06 2.86
CA LEU A 228 6.67 17.07 2.91
C LEU A 228 7.73 17.44 1.88
N THR A 229 8.99 17.23 2.21
CA THR A 229 10.11 17.42 1.29
C THR A 229 11.08 16.25 1.39
N GLY A 230 11.52 15.74 0.23
CA GLY A 230 12.59 14.77 0.12
C GLY A 230 13.64 15.20 -0.88
N SER A 231 14.88 14.78 -0.67
CA SER A 231 15.98 15.01 -1.62
C SER A 231 17.08 13.99 -1.46
N ILE A 232 17.70 13.59 -2.59
CA ILE A 232 18.90 12.73 -2.61
C ILE A 232 20.17 13.48 -3.01
N ASP A 233 20.07 14.74 -3.37
CA ASP A 233 21.18 15.57 -3.87
C ASP A 233 21.23 16.97 -3.23
N THR A 234 20.63 17.14 -2.06
CA THR A 234 20.65 18.39 -1.32
C THR A 234 20.71 18.10 0.16
N GLU A 235 21.82 18.45 0.82
CA GLU A 235 21.93 18.37 2.25
C GLU A 235 21.64 19.74 2.88
N CYS A 236 20.75 19.74 3.85
CA CYS A 236 20.38 20.96 4.60
C CYS A 236 20.94 20.93 6.03
N GLY A 237 21.87 20.02 6.33
CA GLY A 237 22.35 19.76 7.69
C GLY A 237 21.32 19.07 8.59
N ASN A 238 21.71 18.70 9.78
CA ASN A 238 20.88 17.89 10.69
C ASN A 238 19.61 18.60 11.19
N HIS A 239 19.55 19.94 11.10
CA HIS A 239 18.39 20.72 11.54
C HIS A 239 17.14 20.57 10.62
N PHE A 240 17.34 20.09 9.38
CA PHE A 240 16.29 19.96 8.38
C PHE A 240 15.89 18.49 8.12
N LYS A 241 16.25 17.58 9.01
CA LYS A 241 15.84 16.18 8.98
C LYS A 241 14.93 15.92 10.18
N SER A 242 13.74 16.55 10.17
CA SER A 242 12.84 16.52 11.31
C SER A 242 11.37 16.45 10.91
N ALA A 243 10.53 16.00 11.82
CA ALA A 243 9.07 16.11 11.72
C ALA A 243 8.53 17.07 12.79
N ARG A 244 7.55 17.88 12.40
CA ARG A 244 6.87 18.84 13.27
C ARG A 244 5.37 18.68 13.13
N ILE A 245 4.72 18.29 14.22
CA ILE A 245 3.26 18.18 14.31
C ILE A 245 2.76 19.40 15.05
N ILE A 246 2.07 20.29 14.36
CA ILE A 246 1.57 21.55 14.91
C ILE A 246 0.15 21.34 15.41
N GLY A 247 -0.07 21.59 16.68
CA GLY A 247 -1.39 21.52 17.31
C GLY A 247 -1.88 22.88 17.85
N GLU A 248 -3.12 22.89 18.33
CA GLU A 248 -3.73 24.10 18.92
C GLU A 248 -3.01 24.59 20.18
N LYS A 249 -2.35 23.71 20.93
CA LYS A 249 -1.74 24.01 22.23
C LYS A 249 -0.21 24.05 22.20
N GLY A 250 0.41 23.53 21.14
CA GLY A 250 1.87 23.45 21.04
C GLY A 250 2.29 22.62 19.84
N VAL A 251 3.55 22.19 19.85
CA VAL A 251 4.18 21.45 18.76
C VAL A 251 4.88 20.21 19.31
N ILE A 252 4.78 19.09 18.61
CA ILE A 252 5.68 17.95 18.80
C ILE A 252 6.73 18.04 17.70
N HIS A 253 7.99 18.18 18.09
CA HIS A 253 9.15 18.18 17.20
C HIS A 253 9.94 16.89 17.40
N VAL A 254 10.19 16.18 16.31
CA VAL A 254 10.89 14.89 16.29
C VAL A 254 12.12 15.03 15.41
N PRO A 255 13.32 15.26 16.00
CA PRO A 255 14.58 15.26 15.26
C PRO A 255 14.84 13.88 14.67
N HIS A 256 15.42 13.82 13.44
CA HIS A 256 15.75 12.56 12.77
C HIS A 256 14.58 11.54 12.80
N PHE A 257 13.39 12.00 12.53
CA PHE A 257 12.12 11.31 12.80
C PHE A 257 12.02 9.88 12.24
N TRP A 258 12.84 9.50 11.24
CA TRP A 258 12.86 8.14 10.69
C TRP A 258 13.66 7.14 11.57
N TYR A 259 14.52 7.64 12.49
CA TYR A 259 15.24 6.85 13.51
C TYR A 259 15.40 7.63 14.83
N SER A 260 14.35 8.26 15.29
CA SER A 260 14.45 9.18 16.42
C SER A 260 14.53 8.48 17.77
N GLU A 261 15.45 8.95 18.59
CA GLU A 261 15.56 8.63 20.00
C GLU A 261 15.05 9.78 20.89
N GLU A 262 14.56 10.89 20.30
CA GLU A 262 14.21 12.11 20.99
C GLU A 262 12.86 12.67 20.53
N ILE A 263 12.05 13.14 21.48
CA ILE A 263 10.83 13.90 21.22
C ILE A 263 10.89 15.19 22.02
N ASN A 264 10.69 16.33 21.36
CA ASN A 264 10.58 17.63 21.99
C ASN A 264 9.14 18.13 21.90
N ILE A 265 8.55 18.51 23.04
CA ILE A 265 7.25 19.15 23.11
C ILE A 265 7.48 20.63 23.36
N LEU A 266 6.97 21.47 22.44
CA LEU A 266 7.14 22.91 22.47
C LEU A 266 5.78 23.58 22.76
N ASP A 267 5.82 24.69 23.47
CA ASP A 267 4.67 25.59 23.61
C ASP A 267 4.45 26.41 22.31
N LYS A 268 3.44 27.30 22.36
CA LYS A 268 3.11 28.18 21.21
C LYS A 268 4.18 29.24 20.92
N SER A 269 5.09 29.51 21.85
CA SER A 269 6.21 30.42 21.64
C SER A 269 7.39 29.76 20.98
N GLY A 270 7.37 28.40 20.86
CA GLY A 270 8.46 27.59 20.37
C GLY A 270 9.47 27.19 21.44
N ALA A 271 9.19 27.48 22.73
CA ALA A 271 10.03 27.01 23.81
C ALA A 271 9.80 25.53 24.12
N ILE A 272 10.87 24.76 24.28
CA ILE A 272 10.77 23.35 24.70
C ILE A 272 10.29 23.32 26.14
N ILE A 273 9.13 22.73 26.39
CA ILE A 273 8.50 22.56 27.71
C ILE A 273 8.67 21.14 28.25
N GLU A 274 8.94 20.17 27.37
CA GLU A 274 9.18 18.77 27.75
C GLU A 274 10.08 18.10 26.73
N LYS A 275 10.94 17.23 27.19
CA LYS A 275 11.83 16.41 26.32
C LYS A 275 11.77 14.97 26.80
N GLU A 276 11.46 14.06 25.89
CA GLU A 276 11.46 12.62 26.13
C GLU A 276 12.59 11.95 25.31
N ASN A 277 13.27 10.94 25.87
CA ASN A 277 14.34 10.21 25.21
C ASN A 277 14.04 8.71 25.20
N TYR A 278 14.28 8.08 24.07
CA TYR A 278 14.00 6.68 23.77
C TYR A 278 15.20 6.04 23.08
N PRO A 279 16.33 5.85 23.80
CA PRO A 279 17.54 5.27 23.21
C PRO A 279 17.24 3.87 22.70
N PHE A 280 17.85 3.51 21.55
CA PHE A 280 17.73 2.18 21.00
C PHE A 280 18.57 1.18 21.80
N ASP A 281 18.14 -0.08 21.85
CA ASP A 281 18.90 -1.15 22.44
C ASP A 281 20.16 -1.47 21.62
N VAL A 282 20.04 -1.40 20.27
CA VAL A 282 21.15 -1.61 19.34
C VAL A 282 21.25 -0.44 18.34
N ASN A 283 20.32 -0.33 17.40
CA ASN A 283 20.34 0.70 16.36
C ASN A 283 18.95 1.02 15.77
N GLY A 284 17.88 0.51 16.38
CA GLY A 284 16.50 0.78 16.02
C GLY A 284 15.85 -0.19 15.03
N TYR A 285 16.63 -1.05 14.37
CA TYR A 285 16.08 -2.12 13.50
C TYR A 285 15.60 -3.32 14.29
N GLU A 286 16.05 -3.54 15.51
CA GLU A 286 15.67 -4.68 16.37
C GLU A 286 14.16 -4.78 16.55
N TYR A 287 13.46 -3.67 16.63
CA TYR A 287 12.02 -3.63 16.92
C TYR A 287 11.16 -4.22 15.80
N GLU A 288 11.53 -4.05 14.53
CA GLU A 288 10.79 -4.66 13.41
C GLU A 288 10.99 -6.17 13.34
N PHE A 289 12.19 -6.66 13.69
CA PHE A 289 12.45 -8.10 13.75
C PHE A 289 11.76 -8.77 14.93
N VAL A 290 11.68 -8.09 16.08
CA VAL A 290 10.87 -8.58 17.22
C VAL A 290 9.41 -8.74 16.79
N GLU A 291 8.83 -7.75 16.12
CA GLU A 291 7.46 -7.85 15.60
C GLU A 291 7.32 -8.99 14.60
N ALA A 292 8.23 -9.08 13.62
CA ALA A 292 8.20 -10.13 12.61
C ALA A 292 8.26 -11.53 13.21
N MET A 293 9.12 -11.75 14.20
CA MET A 293 9.23 -13.03 14.89
C MET A 293 7.97 -13.35 15.71
N ASN A 294 7.41 -12.37 16.42
CA ASN A 294 6.17 -12.53 17.18
C ASN A 294 4.99 -12.90 16.27
N CYS A 295 4.85 -12.23 15.14
CA CYS A 295 3.82 -12.55 14.16
C CYS A 295 4.02 -13.95 13.56
N PHE A 296 5.26 -14.30 13.21
CA PHE A 296 5.58 -15.62 12.66
C PHE A 296 5.26 -16.74 13.64
N GLU A 297 5.66 -16.62 14.92
CA GLU A 297 5.35 -17.59 15.96
C GLU A 297 3.83 -17.72 16.22
N ALA A 298 3.11 -16.62 16.11
CA ALA A 298 1.64 -16.60 16.25
C ALA A 298 0.88 -17.14 15.02
N GLY A 299 1.59 -17.45 13.93
CA GLY A 299 0.96 -17.89 12.68
C GLY A 299 0.18 -16.77 11.95
N GLU A 300 0.47 -15.50 12.29
CA GLU A 300 -0.12 -14.34 11.60
C GLU A 300 0.49 -14.21 10.20
N ILE A 301 -0.28 -13.65 9.27
CA ILE A 301 0.20 -13.45 7.88
C ILE A 301 0.72 -12.02 7.64
N GLU A 302 0.43 -11.09 8.54
CA GLU A 302 0.84 -9.70 8.49
C GLU A 302 1.04 -9.11 9.90
N SER A 303 1.77 -8.02 10.03
CA SER A 303 1.91 -7.26 11.27
C SER A 303 0.67 -6.43 11.56
N LYS A 304 0.27 -6.36 12.83
CA LYS A 304 -0.80 -5.44 13.29
C LYS A 304 -0.32 -4.00 13.41
N ILE A 305 0.99 -3.78 13.56
CA ILE A 305 1.60 -2.44 13.64
C ILE A 305 1.75 -1.83 12.25
N HIS A 306 2.10 -2.65 11.27
CA HIS A 306 2.24 -2.26 9.87
C HIS A 306 1.51 -3.26 8.96
N PRO A 307 0.17 -3.22 8.94
CA PRO A 307 -0.64 -4.15 8.15
C PRO A 307 -0.50 -3.88 6.65
N HIS A 308 -0.76 -4.88 5.84
CA HIS A 308 -0.67 -4.80 4.38
C HIS A 308 -1.42 -3.61 3.77
N LYS A 309 -2.59 -3.28 4.33
CA LYS A 309 -3.39 -2.13 3.88
C LYS A 309 -2.67 -0.79 4.01
N ASP A 310 -1.81 -0.63 5.03
CA ASP A 310 -1.07 0.60 5.26
C ASP A 310 0.06 0.75 4.23
N SER A 311 0.81 -0.34 3.94
CA SER A 311 1.80 -0.38 2.86
C SER A 311 1.14 -0.14 1.49
N LEU A 312 -0.06 -0.69 1.28
CA LEU A 312 -0.82 -0.51 0.04
C LEU A 312 -1.22 0.95 -0.16
N LEU A 313 -1.78 1.61 0.87
CA LEU A 313 -2.13 3.03 0.77
C LEU A 313 -0.88 3.90 0.55
N LEU A 314 0.24 3.57 1.21
CA LEU A 314 1.50 4.29 1.02
C LEU A 314 1.99 4.19 -0.43
N LEU A 315 1.99 2.99 -1.02
CA LEU A 315 2.35 2.79 -2.43
C LEU A 315 1.35 3.45 -3.38
N GLU A 316 0.05 3.37 -3.12
CA GLU A 316 -0.97 4.04 -3.93
C GLU A 316 -0.75 5.56 -3.97
N MET A 317 -0.43 6.17 -2.83
CA MET A 317 -0.08 7.58 -2.74
C MET A 317 1.17 7.91 -3.56
N MET A 318 2.23 7.09 -3.45
CA MET A 318 3.46 7.28 -4.22
C MET A 318 3.23 7.09 -5.73
N ASP A 319 2.38 6.15 -6.14
CA ASP A 319 1.99 5.96 -7.54
C ASP A 319 1.28 7.20 -8.10
N GLY A 320 0.30 7.75 -7.36
CA GLY A 320 -0.40 8.97 -7.73
C GLY A 320 0.53 10.19 -7.82
N ILE A 321 1.48 10.31 -6.89
CA ILE A 321 2.51 11.36 -6.91
C ILE A 321 3.43 11.22 -8.12
N ARG A 322 3.96 10.01 -8.41
CA ARG A 322 4.76 9.75 -9.62
C ARG A 322 3.97 10.02 -10.89
N GLY A 323 2.66 9.73 -10.89
CA GLY A 323 1.75 10.04 -11.98
C GLY A 323 1.73 11.53 -12.32
N GLN A 324 1.65 12.43 -11.32
CA GLN A 324 1.71 13.89 -11.52
C GLN A 324 3.02 14.32 -12.19
N TRP A 325 4.11 13.61 -11.94
CA TRP A 325 5.44 13.90 -12.51
C TRP A 325 5.70 13.20 -13.84
N LYS A 326 4.81 12.35 -14.30
CA LYS A 326 5.01 11.44 -15.45
C LYS A 326 6.29 10.63 -15.31
N LEU A 327 6.56 10.16 -14.08
CA LEU A 327 7.71 9.33 -13.76
C LEU A 327 7.29 7.86 -13.79
N VAL A 328 7.77 7.12 -14.79
CA VAL A 328 7.50 5.70 -15.02
C VAL A 328 8.81 4.98 -15.16
N TYR A 329 9.02 3.95 -14.39
CA TYR A 329 10.24 3.14 -14.51
C TYR A 329 10.17 2.22 -15.74
N PRO A 330 11.31 1.91 -16.41
CA PRO A 330 11.31 1.14 -17.67
C PRO A 330 10.61 -0.21 -17.58
N PHE A 331 10.71 -0.90 -16.44
CA PHE A 331 10.11 -2.21 -16.21
C PHE A 331 8.60 -2.16 -15.91
N GLU A 332 8.03 -0.97 -15.71
CA GLU A 332 6.59 -0.74 -15.56
C GLU A 332 5.88 -0.49 -16.91
N ALA A 333 6.63 -0.32 -17.99
CA ALA A 333 6.08 0.06 -19.30
C ALA A 333 5.04 -0.93 -19.88
N GLY A 334 5.07 -2.19 -19.44
CA GLY A 334 4.04 -3.18 -19.79
C GLY A 334 2.78 -3.12 -18.93
N ILE A 335 2.86 -2.54 -17.75
CA ILE A 335 1.75 -2.43 -16.78
C ILE A 335 0.94 -1.17 -17.09
N LYS A 336 1.57 -0.07 -17.52
CA LYS A 336 0.94 1.23 -17.78
C LYS A 336 0.30 1.40 -19.16
N ALA A 337 0.61 0.58 -20.14
CA ALA A 337 -0.08 0.64 -21.43
C ALA A 337 -1.59 0.34 -21.32
N ALA A 338 -2.02 -0.25 -20.17
CA ALA A 338 -3.43 -0.49 -19.85
C ALA A 338 -4.07 0.63 -19.01
N SER A 339 -3.28 1.48 -18.31
CA SER A 339 -3.82 2.46 -17.33
C SER A 339 -3.66 3.93 -17.72
N SER A 340 -2.74 4.29 -18.63
CA SER A 340 -2.37 5.69 -18.85
C SER A 340 -3.37 6.54 -19.67
N GLU A 341 -4.32 5.92 -20.35
CA GLU A 341 -5.40 6.71 -21.04
C GLU A 341 -6.56 7.05 -20.10
N THR A 342 -6.70 6.34 -18.97
CA THR A 342 -7.83 6.47 -18.04
C THR A 342 -7.51 7.39 -16.85
N GLU A 343 -6.29 7.38 -16.33
CA GLU A 343 -5.91 8.16 -15.14
C GLU A 343 -5.71 9.67 -15.37
N GLU A 344 -5.26 10.10 -16.57
CA GLU A 344 -5.15 11.55 -16.87
C GLU A 344 -6.50 12.27 -16.88
N LYS A 345 -7.60 11.55 -17.12
CA LYS A 345 -8.96 12.10 -17.10
C LYS A 345 -9.60 12.06 -15.71
N SER A 346 -9.34 11.03 -14.91
CA SER A 346 -9.98 10.88 -13.59
C SER A 346 -9.47 11.88 -12.54
N LEU A 347 -8.19 12.26 -12.57
CA LEU A 347 -7.60 13.22 -11.63
C LEU A 347 -8.04 14.69 -11.86
N GLN A 348 -8.45 15.04 -13.07
CA GLN A 348 -9.00 16.38 -13.36
C GLN A 348 -10.50 16.49 -13.02
N GLU A 349 -11.23 15.40 -12.93
CA GLU A 349 -12.69 15.39 -12.77
C GLU A 349 -13.17 15.13 -11.34
N GLN A 350 -12.35 14.54 -10.46
CA GLN A 350 -12.68 14.37 -9.02
C GLN A 350 -12.80 15.67 -8.23
N THR A 351 -12.41 16.82 -8.82
CA THR A 351 -12.50 18.12 -8.17
C THR A 351 -13.88 18.77 -8.25
N THR A 352 -14.87 18.20 -8.91
CA THR A 352 -16.11 18.94 -9.19
C THR A 352 -17.39 18.33 -8.58
N SER A 353 -17.37 17.17 -7.93
CA SER A 353 -18.63 16.58 -7.41
C SER A 353 -18.51 15.89 -6.05
N LEU A 354 -18.22 16.65 -5.00
CA LEU A 354 -18.53 16.24 -3.64
C LEU A 354 -19.46 17.27 -3.00
N LYS A 355 -20.75 17.13 -3.27
CA LYS A 355 -21.78 17.65 -2.37
C LYS A 355 -22.24 16.50 -1.50
N THR A 356 -21.75 16.53 -0.28
CA THR A 356 -22.10 15.64 0.83
C THR A 356 -23.55 15.82 1.27
N GLU A 357 -24.33 14.76 1.21
CA GLU A 357 -25.44 14.61 2.14
C GLU A 357 -24.95 13.86 3.38
N LYS A 358 -25.17 14.46 4.54
CA LYS A 358 -24.81 13.94 5.86
C LYS A 358 -25.57 12.64 6.14
N ALA A 359 -24.84 11.56 6.41
CA ALA A 359 -25.38 10.38 7.07
C ALA A 359 -25.54 10.65 8.59
N PRO A 360 -26.60 10.14 9.24
CA PRO A 360 -26.76 10.23 10.68
C PRO A 360 -25.83 9.27 11.39
N ALA A 361 -25.28 9.71 12.51
CA ALA A 361 -24.46 8.92 13.40
C ALA A 361 -25.24 7.76 14.02
N VAL A 362 -24.73 6.53 13.89
CA VAL A 362 -25.22 5.38 14.66
C VAL A 362 -24.04 4.61 15.23
N SER A 363 -24.12 4.38 16.51
CA SER A 363 -23.28 3.54 17.34
C SER A 363 -23.72 2.08 17.23
N SER A 364 -22.80 1.15 16.97
CA SER A 364 -22.66 -0.15 17.64
C SER A 364 -21.63 -1.04 16.93
N ASP A 365 -20.63 -1.50 17.66
CA ASP A 365 -19.58 -2.45 17.25
C ASP A 365 -20.14 -3.87 17.10
N VAL A 366 -21.04 -4.12 16.15
CA VAL A 366 -21.55 -5.47 15.87
C VAL A 366 -21.05 -5.92 14.51
N MET A 367 -20.29 -7.02 14.49
CA MET A 367 -19.87 -7.69 13.26
C MET A 367 -21.10 -8.09 12.42
N VAL A 368 -21.05 -7.79 11.13
CA VAL A 368 -22.11 -8.16 10.19
C VAL A 368 -21.86 -9.59 9.69
N GLU A 369 -22.83 -10.47 9.84
CA GLU A 369 -22.71 -11.86 9.39
C GLU A 369 -23.09 -12.05 7.91
N ASN A 370 -24.06 -11.30 7.43
CA ASN A 370 -24.58 -11.42 6.07
C ASN A 370 -24.78 -10.05 5.43
N ILE A 371 -24.33 -9.90 4.19
CA ILE A 371 -24.48 -8.69 3.38
C ILE A 371 -25.15 -9.06 2.06
N THR A 372 -26.13 -8.25 1.64
CA THR A 372 -26.70 -8.37 0.31
C THR A 372 -26.36 -7.13 -0.51
N ILE A 373 -25.81 -7.33 -1.71
CA ILE A 373 -25.42 -6.27 -2.63
C ILE A 373 -26.25 -6.38 -3.90
N TYR A 374 -26.79 -5.26 -4.37
CA TYR A 374 -27.41 -5.12 -5.68
C TYR A 374 -26.55 -4.17 -6.53
N THR A 375 -26.39 -4.50 -7.82
CA THR A 375 -25.56 -3.70 -8.74
C THR A 375 -26.24 -3.57 -10.10
N ASP A 376 -26.07 -2.40 -10.74
CA ASP A 376 -26.52 -2.12 -12.09
C ASP A 376 -25.63 -1.09 -12.78
N GLY A 377 -25.56 -1.16 -14.12
CA GLY A 377 -24.82 -0.24 -14.97
C GLY A 377 -25.68 0.28 -16.12
N ALA A 378 -25.57 1.57 -16.41
CA ALA A 378 -26.28 2.23 -17.50
C ALA A 378 -25.31 3.00 -18.42
N CYS A 379 -25.60 3.01 -19.74
CA CYS A 379 -24.81 3.78 -20.69
C CYS A 379 -25.72 4.43 -21.75
N SER A 380 -25.58 5.74 -21.92
CA SER A 380 -26.28 6.50 -22.97
C SER A 380 -25.45 6.52 -24.25
N GLY A 381 -25.69 5.56 -25.13
CA GLY A 381 -24.81 5.19 -26.23
C GLY A 381 -23.84 4.06 -25.82
N ASN A 382 -23.20 3.39 -26.79
CA ASN A 382 -22.30 2.28 -26.46
C ASN A 382 -21.15 2.19 -27.48
N PRO A 383 -20.04 2.96 -27.33
CA PRO A 383 -19.68 3.76 -26.16
C PRO A 383 -20.40 5.12 -26.05
N GLY A 384 -20.50 5.63 -24.80
CA GLY A 384 -21.12 6.91 -24.48
C GLY A 384 -20.98 7.24 -23.00
N LYS A 385 -21.75 8.24 -22.53
CA LYS A 385 -21.83 8.57 -21.11
C LYS A 385 -22.46 7.40 -20.35
N GLY A 386 -21.77 6.91 -19.33
CA GLY A 386 -22.28 5.80 -18.52
C GLY A 386 -22.19 6.08 -17.02
N GLY A 387 -23.01 5.36 -16.28
CA GLY A 387 -23.02 5.40 -14.82
C GLY A 387 -23.25 4.01 -14.25
N TRP A 388 -22.88 3.83 -13.02
CA TRP A 388 -23.11 2.63 -12.24
C TRP A 388 -23.78 2.98 -10.91
N GLY A 389 -24.53 2.03 -10.38
CA GLY A 389 -25.17 2.14 -9.09
C GLY A 389 -25.11 0.84 -8.32
N ALA A 390 -24.92 0.94 -6.99
CA ALA A 390 -24.95 -0.20 -6.09
C ALA A 390 -25.69 0.12 -4.80
N VAL A 391 -26.33 -0.90 -4.22
CA VAL A 391 -26.97 -0.85 -2.90
C VAL A 391 -26.42 -1.98 -2.05
N ILE A 392 -25.84 -1.65 -0.90
CA ILE A 392 -25.34 -2.61 0.08
C ILE A 392 -26.30 -2.62 1.27
N LEU A 393 -26.83 -3.79 1.59
CA LEU A 393 -27.69 -4.03 2.74
C LEU A 393 -26.89 -4.80 3.80
N ALA A 394 -26.58 -4.14 4.91
CA ALA A 394 -25.82 -4.71 6.01
C ALA A 394 -26.63 -4.54 7.32
N ASN A 395 -27.00 -5.64 7.96
CA ASN A 395 -27.93 -5.65 9.09
C ASN A 395 -29.28 -4.94 8.71
N SER A 396 -29.58 -3.81 9.29
CA SER A 396 -30.80 -3.02 8.95
C SER A 396 -30.44 -1.73 8.22
N GLU A 397 -29.20 -1.57 7.77
CA GLU A 397 -28.70 -0.36 7.11
C GLU A 397 -28.63 -0.54 5.60
N GLU A 398 -28.96 0.53 4.89
CA GLU A 398 -28.92 0.60 3.42
C GLU A 398 -27.88 1.65 3.00
N HIS A 399 -26.82 1.20 2.31
CA HIS A 399 -25.78 2.07 1.77
C HIS A 399 -25.90 2.12 0.25
N ARG A 400 -25.89 3.33 -0.31
CA ARG A 400 -26.03 3.55 -1.76
C ARG A 400 -24.73 4.13 -2.31
N LEU A 401 -24.25 3.54 -3.39
CA LEU A 401 -23.07 3.95 -4.12
C LEU A 401 -23.43 4.25 -5.56
N SER A 402 -22.78 5.23 -6.17
CA SER A 402 -22.94 5.48 -7.61
C SER A 402 -21.75 6.29 -8.14
N GLY A 403 -21.42 6.09 -9.39
CA GLY A 403 -20.41 6.84 -10.11
C GLY A 403 -20.62 6.74 -11.62
N GLY A 404 -19.83 7.44 -12.41
CA GLY A 404 -20.02 7.41 -13.86
C GLY A 404 -18.79 7.86 -14.64
N GLU A 405 -18.79 7.56 -15.95
CA GLU A 405 -17.74 7.88 -16.90
C GLU A 405 -18.31 8.60 -18.13
N LYS A 406 -17.62 9.61 -18.64
CA LYS A 406 -18.07 10.39 -19.85
C LYS A 406 -18.06 9.57 -21.13
N LEU A 407 -17.16 8.60 -21.24
CA LEU A 407 -17.04 7.74 -22.42
C LEU A 407 -16.74 6.30 -21.98
N THR A 408 -17.77 5.49 -21.95
CA THR A 408 -17.67 4.10 -21.47
C THR A 408 -18.64 3.19 -22.23
N THR A 409 -18.78 1.96 -21.76
CA THR A 409 -19.74 0.99 -22.27
C THR A 409 -20.60 0.42 -21.14
N ASN A 410 -21.78 -0.06 -21.45
CA ASN A 410 -22.66 -0.67 -20.43
C ASN A 410 -21.95 -1.77 -19.64
N ASN A 411 -21.22 -2.65 -20.34
CA ASN A 411 -20.50 -3.76 -19.70
C ASN A 411 -19.41 -3.29 -18.71
N ARG A 412 -18.78 -2.13 -18.95
CA ARG A 412 -17.83 -1.56 -18.01
C ARG A 412 -18.54 -1.06 -16.75
N MET A 413 -19.67 -0.37 -16.92
CA MET A 413 -20.45 0.15 -15.79
C MET A 413 -20.99 -0.97 -14.91
N GLU A 414 -21.42 -2.07 -15.50
CA GLU A 414 -21.83 -3.27 -14.78
C GLU A 414 -20.70 -3.89 -13.93
N LEU A 415 -19.50 -3.97 -14.50
CA LEU A 415 -18.32 -4.44 -13.78
C LEU A 415 -17.92 -3.49 -12.65
N MET A 416 -17.90 -2.17 -12.93
CA MET A 416 -17.57 -1.16 -11.93
C MET A 416 -18.55 -1.15 -10.76
N ALA A 417 -19.84 -1.30 -11.01
CA ALA A 417 -20.84 -1.41 -9.94
C ALA A 417 -20.52 -2.56 -8.96
N ALA A 418 -20.10 -3.71 -9.50
CA ALA A 418 -19.73 -4.85 -8.67
C ALA A 418 -18.41 -4.64 -7.92
N ILE A 419 -17.40 -4.09 -8.59
CA ILE A 419 -16.06 -3.82 -8.02
C ILE A 419 -16.19 -2.85 -6.85
N GLU A 420 -16.75 -1.67 -7.07
CA GLU A 420 -16.87 -0.60 -6.08
C GLU A 420 -17.68 -1.02 -4.83
N ALA A 421 -18.75 -1.82 -5.05
CA ALA A 421 -19.52 -2.35 -3.94
C ALA A 421 -18.71 -3.38 -3.12
N LEU A 422 -17.96 -4.25 -3.78
CA LEU A 422 -17.12 -5.25 -3.09
C LEU A 422 -15.92 -4.62 -2.40
N GLU A 423 -15.30 -3.59 -2.99
CA GLU A 423 -14.24 -2.80 -2.34
C GLU A 423 -14.75 -2.13 -1.07
N THR A 424 -15.92 -1.50 -1.12
CA THR A 424 -16.55 -0.90 0.06
C THR A 424 -16.76 -1.93 1.18
N VAL A 425 -17.14 -3.16 0.86
CA VAL A 425 -17.28 -4.24 1.85
C VAL A 425 -15.92 -4.70 2.36
N ALA A 426 -14.93 -4.87 1.50
CA ALA A 426 -13.60 -5.31 1.87
C ALA A 426 -12.87 -4.30 2.77
N GLU A 427 -13.11 -3.01 2.54
CA GLU A 427 -12.54 -1.91 3.33
C GLU A 427 -13.20 -1.75 4.71
N ASN A 428 -14.42 -2.23 4.91
CA ASN A 428 -15.13 -2.09 6.18
C ASN A 428 -14.74 -3.22 7.16
N PRO A 429 -14.09 -2.92 8.30
CA PRO A 429 -13.64 -3.93 9.27
C PRO A 429 -14.75 -4.82 9.83
N LEU A 430 -15.99 -4.30 9.90
CA LEU A 430 -17.16 -5.02 10.42
C LEU A 430 -17.81 -5.90 9.35
N TRP A 431 -17.51 -5.69 8.07
CA TRP A 431 -18.16 -6.32 6.92
C TRP A 431 -17.30 -7.34 6.18
N LYS A 432 -15.97 -7.18 6.20
CA LYS A 432 -15.01 -7.96 5.41
C LYS A 432 -15.07 -9.48 5.60
N ASN A 433 -15.62 -9.96 6.72
CA ASN A 433 -15.76 -11.37 7.03
C ASN A 433 -17.21 -11.88 6.84
N ALA A 434 -18.12 -11.03 6.34
CA ALA A 434 -19.50 -11.39 6.12
C ALA A 434 -19.67 -12.37 4.95
N ASN A 435 -20.76 -13.14 4.97
CA ASN A 435 -21.22 -13.87 3.80
C ASN A 435 -21.94 -12.89 2.85
N ILE A 436 -21.38 -12.67 1.68
CA ILE A 436 -21.89 -11.70 0.72
C ILE A 436 -22.76 -12.42 -0.32
N THR A 437 -23.96 -11.89 -0.54
CA THR A 437 -24.78 -12.25 -1.70
C THR A 437 -24.80 -11.07 -2.66
N LEU A 438 -24.08 -11.17 -3.79
CA LEU A 438 -24.11 -10.14 -4.83
C LEU A 438 -25.12 -10.52 -5.92
N ILE A 439 -26.06 -9.61 -6.16
CA ILE A 439 -27.21 -9.76 -7.05
C ILE A 439 -27.08 -8.74 -8.17
N SER A 440 -27.03 -9.22 -9.42
CA SER A 440 -27.00 -8.39 -10.63
C SER A 440 -27.90 -8.96 -11.71
N ASP A 441 -28.41 -8.14 -12.60
CA ASP A 441 -29.11 -8.57 -13.80
C ASP A 441 -28.20 -8.67 -15.03
N SER A 442 -26.93 -8.28 -14.90
CA SER A 442 -25.93 -8.35 -15.95
C SER A 442 -25.55 -9.79 -16.31
N GLN A 443 -25.95 -10.23 -17.49
CA GLN A 443 -25.51 -11.52 -18.05
C GLN A 443 -23.99 -11.52 -18.33
N TYR A 444 -23.43 -10.36 -18.60
CA TYR A 444 -21.99 -10.21 -18.87
C TYR A 444 -21.17 -10.51 -17.61
N VAL A 445 -21.51 -9.89 -16.49
CA VAL A 445 -20.84 -10.11 -15.19
C VAL A 445 -21.04 -11.56 -14.75
N LYS A 446 -22.25 -12.06 -14.79
CA LYS A 446 -22.57 -13.44 -14.41
C LYS A 446 -21.75 -14.47 -15.17
N ASN A 447 -21.82 -14.43 -16.51
CA ASN A 447 -21.14 -15.42 -17.34
C ASN A 447 -19.62 -15.30 -17.25
N GLY A 448 -19.10 -14.07 -17.07
CA GLY A 448 -17.69 -13.83 -16.86
C GLY A 448 -17.15 -14.50 -15.61
N ILE A 449 -17.77 -14.26 -14.46
CA ILE A 449 -17.37 -14.83 -13.18
C ILE A 449 -17.55 -16.35 -13.13
N GLN A 450 -18.71 -16.85 -13.58
CA GLN A 450 -19.04 -18.27 -13.43
C GLN A 450 -18.35 -19.18 -14.45
N SER A 451 -18.02 -18.65 -15.64
CA SER A 451 -17.58 -19.50 -16.74
C SER A 451 -16.31 -19.04 -17.44
N TRP A 452 -16.19 -17.74 -17.80
CA TRP A 452 -15.13 -17.31 -18.71
C TRP A 452 -13.80 -17.07 -18.01
N ILE A 453 -13.82 -16.54 -16.80
CA ILE A 453 -12.64 -16.11 -16.06
C ILE A 453 -11.64 -17.26 -15.85
N HIS A 454 -12.13 -18.47 -15.58
CA HIS A 454 -11.32 -19.66 -15.39
C HIS A 454 -10.55 -20.06 -16.66
N ALA A 455 -11.21 -19.91 -17.83
CA ALA A 455 -10.58 -20.17 -19.12
C ALA A 455 -9.59 -19.06 -19.48
N TRP A 456 -9.93 -17.79 -19.22
CA TRP A 456 -9.05 -16.65 -19.50
C TRP A 456 -7.77 -16.70 -18.65
N LYS A 457 -7.87 -17.03 -17.38
CA LYS A 457 -6.69 -17.22 -16.50
C LYS A 457 -5.73 -18.29 -17.03
N LYS A 458 -6.25 -19.42 -17.51
CA LYS A 458 -5.43 -20.50 -18.10
C LYS A 458 -4.80 -20.09 -19.43
N ASN A 459 -5.46 -19.21 -20.20
CA ASN A 459 -5.03 -18.82 -21.54
C ASN A 459 -4.29 -17.47 -21.57
N GLY A 460 -3.78 -16.98 -20.42
CA GLY A 460 -3.06 -15.72 -20.34
C GLY A 460 -3.92 -14.49 -20.69
N TRP A 461 -5.21 -14.50 -20.27
CA TRP A 461 -6.18 -13.46 -20.52
C TRP A 461 -6.48 -13.21 -22.00
N ARG A 462 -6.61 -14.31 -22.75
CA ARG A 462 -7.01 -14.33 -24.15
C ARG A 462 -8.29 -15.16 -24.34
N THR A 463 -9.12 -14.72 -25.28
CA THR A 463 -10.32 -15.46 -25.70
C THR A 463 -9.92 -16.75 -26.45
N ALA A 464 -10.88 -17.62 -26.73
CA ALA A 464 -10.67 -18.83 -27.54
C ALA A 464 -10.06 -18.51 -28.92
N ASN A 465 -10.33 -17.32 -29.46
CA ASN A 465 -9.79 -16.83 -30.72
C ASN A 465 -8.42 -16.14 -30.59
N LYS A 466 -7.76 -16.27 -29.43
CA LYS A 466 -6.48 -15.63 -29.08
C LYS A 466 -6.49 -14.10 -29.03
N GLU A 467 -7.65 -13.47 -29.12
CA GLU A 467 -7.80 -12.02 -28.94
C GLU A 467 -7.72 -11.64 -27.45
N PRO A 468 -7.25 -10.43 -27.10
CA PRO A 468 -7.29 -9.93 -25.74
C PRO A 468 -8.73 -9.92 -25.19
N VAL A 469 -8.91 -10.28 -23.92
CA VAL A 469 -10.22 -10.19 -23.26
C VAL A 469 -10.65 -8.72 -23.16
N LYS A 470 -11.86 -8.41 -23.60
CA LYS A 470 -12.43 -7.05 -23.45
C LYS A 470 -12.65 -6.72 -21.97
N ASN A 471 -12.35 -5.48 -21.57
CA ASN A 471 -12.42 -5.01 -20.17
C ASN A 471 -11.56 -5.87 -19.23
N LYS A 472 -10.41 -6.31 -19.70
CA LYS A 472 -9.47 -7.15 -18.95
C LYS A 472 -9.07 -6.48 -17.62
N ASP A 473 -8.91 -5.16 -17.63
CA ASP A 473 -8.65 -4.31 -16.47
C ASP A 473 -9.63 -4.58 -15.35
N LEU A 474 -10.91 -4.37 -15.59
CA LEU A 474 -11.98 -4.56 -14.61
C LEU A 474 -12.19 -6.04 -14.24
N TRP A 475 -11.94 -6.96 -15.18
CA TRP A 475 -12.02 -8.38 -14.87
C TRP A 475 -10.90 -8.86 -13.94
N LEU A 476 -9.69 -8.29 -14.03
CA LEU A 476 -8.61 -8.56 -13.11
C LEU A 476 -8.95 -8.04 -11.70
N GLU A 477 -9.44 -6.82 -11.62
CA GLU A 477 -9.85 -6.17 -10.39
C GLU A 477 -11.01 -6.91 -9.71
N LEU A 478 -12.05 -7.28 -10.47
CA LEU A 478 -13.17 -8.05 -9.96
C LEU A 478 -12.76 -9.45 -9.47
N ASP A 479 -11.85 -10.12 -10.18
CA ASP A 479 -11.31 -11.43 -9.78
C ASP A 479 -10.50 -11.32 -8.48
N GLU A 480 -9.73 -10.26 -8.37
CA GLU A 480 -8.91 -9.99 -7.21
C GLU A 480 -9.76 -9.74 -5.96
N ILE A 481 -10.66 -8.74 -6.02
CA ILE A 481 -11.51 -8.41 -4.87
C ILE A 481 -12.42 -9.59 -4.50
N SER A 482 -12.90 -10.35 -5.49
CA SER A 482 -13.72 -11.55 -5.25
C SER A 482 -12.93 -12.64 -4.53
N SER A 483 -11.61 -12.71 -4.70
CA SER A 483 -10.77 -13.69 -4.01
C SER A 483 -10.56 -13.39 -2.52
N LEU A 484 -10.82 -12.16 -2.10
CA LEU A 484 -10.65 -11.68 -0.72
C LEU A 484 -11.91 -11.85 0.14
N LEU A 485 -13.05 -12.10 -0.47
CA LEU A 485 -14.36 -12.07 0.17
C LEU A 485 -15.10 -13.39 -0.02
N ASN A 486 -16.03 -13.70 0.88
CA ASN A 486 -16.91 -14.87 0.73
C ASN A 486 -18.18 -14.50 -0.04
N ILE A 487 -18.17 -14.64 -1.37
CA ILE A 487 -19.20 -14.14 -2.26
C ILE A 487 -20.01 -15.27 -2.89
N SER A 488 -21.33 -15.15 -2.78
CA SER A 488 -22.33 -15.91 -3.54
C SER A 488 -22.95 -15.02 -4.62
N TRP A 489 -22.76 -15.38 -5.89
CA TRP A 489 -23.27 -14.62 -7.02
C TRP A 489 -24.67 -15.08 -7.41
N GLN A 490 -25.62 -14.16 -7.44
CA GLN A 490 -26.99 -14.41 -7.85
C GLN A 490 -27.38 -13.54 -9.04
N TRP A 491 -28.28 -14.04 -9.86
CA TRP A 491 -28.81 -13.29 -11.00
C TRP A 491 -30.30 -13.08 -10.85
N VAL A 492 -30.75 -11.88 -11.18
CA VAL A 492 -32.16 -11.51 -11.26
C VAL A 492 -32.49 -11.05 -12.67
N LYS A 493 -33.75 -11.13 -13.05
CA LYS A 493 -34.22 -10.58 -14.33
C LYS A 493 -34.38 -9.07 -14.18
N GLY A 494 -33.75 -8.29 -15.05
CA GLY A 494 -33.88 -6.83 -15.08
C GLY A 494 -35.35 -6.39 -15.25
N HIS A 495 -35.71 -5.28 -14.64
CA HIS A 495 -37.03 -4.66 -14.66
C HIS A 495 -38.21 -5.62 -14.27
N ALA A 496 -37.95 -6.55 -13.36
CA ALA A 496 -38.95 -7.53 -12.90
C ALA A 496 -39.56 -7.17 -11.54
N GLY A 497 -39.53 -5.89 -11.13
CA GLY A 497 -40.13 -5.41 -9.88
C GLY A 497 -39.26 -5.65 -8.63
N ASN A 498 -37.96 -5.91 -8.78
CA ASN A 498 -37.05 -5.97 -7.66
C ASN A 498 -36.68 -4.56 -7.21
N LYS A 499 -37.16 -4.16 -6.02
CA LYS A 499 -36.99 -2.82 -5.45
C LYS A 499 -35.57 -2.31 -5.51
N TYR A 500 -34.58 -3.12 -5.12
CA TYR A 500 -33.19 -2.67 -5.00
C TYR A 500 -32.50 -2.64 -6.36
N ASN A 501 -32.84 -3.51 -7.30
CA ASN A 501 -32.34 -3.43 -8.68
C ASN A 501 -32.84 -2.15 -9.36
N GLU A 502 -34.10 -1.77 -9.15
CA GLU A 502 -34.64 -0.50 -9.66
C GLU A 502 -33.96 0.74 -9.03
N ILE A 503 -33.57 0.66 -7.76
CA ILE A 503 -32.77 1.73 -7.12
C ILE A 503 -31.38 1.82 -7.78
N CYS A 504 -30.71 0.70 -8.04
CA CYS A 504 -29.41 0.66 -8.72
C CYS A 504 -29.50 1.24 -10.14
N ASP A 505 -30.50 0.85 -10.93
CA ASP A 505 -30.76 1.41 -12.27
C ASP A 505 -30.94 2.95 -12.20
N ASN A 506 -31.74 3.44 -11.28
CA ASN A 506 -31.93 4.89 -11.09
C ASN A 506 -30.66 5.61 -10.70
N LEU A 507 -29.82 5.01 -9.83
CA LEU A 507 -28.52 5.55 -9.45
C LEU A 507 -27.58 5.60 -10.67
N ALA A 508 -27.50 4.50 -11.43
CA ALA A 508 -26.68 4.39 -12.63
C ALA A 508 -27.08 5.41 -13.71
N VAL A 509 -28.39 5.51 -14.01
CA VAL A 509 -28.93 6.48 -14.97
C VAL A 509 -28.70 7.92 -14.52
N THR A 510 -28.83 8.20 -13.22
CA THR A 510 -28.58 9.54 -12.68
C THR A 510 -27.10 9.88 -12.75
N ALA A 511 -26.22 8.95 -12.41
CA ALA A 511 -24.79 9.12 -12.50
C ALA A 511 -24.35 9.37 -13.97
N ALA A 512 -24.89 8.61 -14.94
CA ALA A 512 -24.61 8.81 -16.36
C ALA A 512 -25.01 10.19 -16.88
N LYS A 513 -26.03 10.83 -16.31
CA LYS A 513 -26.46 12.19 -16.70
C LYS A 513 -25.55 13.28 -16.14
N ASN A 514 -24.87 12.99 -15.02
CA ASN A 514 -24.05 13.96 -14.29
C ASN A 514 -22.58 14.00 -14.74
N VAL A 515 -22.16 13.12 -15.65
CA VAL A 515 -20.81 13.04 -16.20
C VAL A 515 -20.65 13.68 -17.59
#